data_80e2640d7efe73e05881834aa2c5f652
#
_entry.id   80e2640d7efe73e05881834aa2c5f652
#
_cell.length_a   1.000
_cell.length_b   1.000
_cell.length_c   1.000
_cell.angle_alpha   90.00
_cell.angle_beta   90.00
_cell.angle_gamma   90.00
#
_symmetry.space_group_name_H-M   'P 1'
#
loop_
_entity.id
_entity.type
_entity.pdbx_description
1 polymer ?
#
loop_
_entity_poly.entity_id
_entity_poly.type
_entity_poly.pdbx_seq_one_letter_code
_entity_poly.pdbx_strand_id
1 'polypeptide(L)'
;MIYRFFKRLTDIVVSLIAIAVFGPLLLVLAALIKLGSPGPVFYRGERAGRAGTTFRILKFRSMVVDAERKGGFSTAIDDPRLTAIGRFLRKYKLDELPQFFNVLFGDMSLVGPRPQVLYYTSRYTGDELLILTVRPGITDLASLYFVDMDAVLGTGDVDARYQAEIEPVKNQLRIRYVQEQSYLLDLRILVETAFKLIGVDNVTGLNVSPKGSGVNG
;
A
#
# COMPACT_ATOMS: atom_id res chain seq x y z
N MET A 1 11.09 17.39 -15.37
CA MET A 1 12.40 16.80 -14.96
C MET A 1 12.68 17.11 -13.47
N ILE A 2 12.61 18.34 -13.02
CA ILE A 2 12.90 18.82 -11.64
C ILE A 2 12.07 18.07 -10.58
N TYR A 3 10.74 17.97 -10.74
CA TYR A 3 9.86 17.23 -9.83
C TYR A 3 10.33 15.78 -9.60
N ARG A 4 10.61 15.03 -10.66
CA ARG A 4 11.04 13.63 -10.56
C ARG A 4 12.38 13.46 -9.85
N PHE A 5 13.27 14.44 -9.97
CA PHE A 5 14.55 14.45 -9.26
C PHE A 5 14.33 14.63 -7.74
N PHE A 6 13.60 15.69 -7.33
CA PHE A 6 13.33 15.94 -5.91
C PHE A 6 12.52 14.81 -5.27
N LYS A 7 11.51 14.30 -5.98
CA LYS A 7 10.75 13.14 -5.53
C LYS A 7 11.67 11.95 -5.25
N ARG A 8 12.56 11.62 -6.18
CA ARG A 8 13.49 10.48 -6.01
C ARG A 8 14.49 10.71 -4.89
N LEU A 9 15.00 11.92 -4.74
CA LEU A 9 15.89 12.27 -3.63
C LEU A 9 15.17 12.08 -2.29
N THR A 10 13.95 12.59 -2.16
CA THR A 10 13.11 12.40 -0.95
C THR A 10 12.84 10.92 -0.69
N ASP A 11 12.49 10.14 -1.73
CA ASP A 11 12.30 8.69 -1.63
C ASP A 11 13.53 8.00 -1.01
N ILE A 12 14.72 8.30 -1.50
CA ILE A 12 15.97 7.70 -1.02
C ILE A 12 16.27 8.13 0.42
N VAL A 13 16.25 9.43 0.69
CA VAL A 13 16.62 9.99 2.01
C VAL A 13 15.68 9.48 3.09
N VAL A 14 14.37 9.58 2.85
CA VAL A 14 13.37 9.12 3.83
C VAL A 14 13.42 7.61 4.03
N SER A 15 13.63 6.82 2.97
CA SER A 15 13.76 5.37 3.10
C SER A 15 15.01 4.97 3.88
N LEU A 16 16.14 5.62 3.66
CA LEU A 16 17.36 5.36 4.44
C LEU A 16 17.17 5.68 5.92
N ILE A 17 16.56 6.83 6.23
CA ILE A 17 16.23 7.22 7.61
C ILE A 17 15.28 6.19 8.24
N ALA A 18 14.20 5.83 7.53
CA ALA A 18 13.23 4.86 8.02
C ALA A 18 13.87 3.49 8.30
N ILE A 19 14.72 2.99 7.38
CA ILE A 19 15.44 1.73 7.56
C ILE A 19 16.40 1.81 8.75
N ALA A 20 17.11 2.92 8.93
CA ALA A 20 18.02 3.09 10.07
C ALA A 20 17.27 3.15 11.41
N VAL A 21 16.19 3.94 11.47
CA VAL A 21 15.37 4.12 12.69
C VAL A 21 14.61 2.83 13.05
N PHE A 22 13.94 2.21 12.07
CA PHE A 22 13.16 0.99 12.30
C PHE A 22 14.00 -0.30 12.22
N GLY A 23 15.28 -0.24 11.85
CA GLY A 23 16.17 -1.40 11.71
C GLY A 23 16.15 -2.36 12.89
N PRO A 24 16.34 -1.89 14.16
CA PRO A 24 16.25 -2.75 15.34
C PRO A 24 14.87 -3.43 15.46
N LEU A 25 13.77 -2.68 15.21
CA LEU A 25 12.42 -3.24 15.22
C LEU A 25 12.24 -4.29 14.12
N LEU A 26 12.74 -4.03 12.91
CA LEU A 26 12.67 -4.99 11.79
C LEU A 26 13.34 -6.31 12.14
N LEU A 27 14.50 -6.29 12.85
CA LEU A 27 15.19 -7.49 13.29
C LEU A 27 14.39 -8.26 14.34
N VAL A 28 13.81 -7.57 15.32
CA VAL A 28 12.96 -8.18 16.34
C VAL A 28 11.73 -8.84 15.70
N LEU A 29 11.04 -8.13 14.81
CA LEU A 29 9.86 -8.66 14.11
C LEU A 29 10.23 -9.87 13.23
N ALA A 30 11.39 -9.83 12.55
CA ALA A 30 11.90 -10.94 11.77
C ALA A 30 12.13 -12.19 12.63
N ALA A 31 12.71 -12.03 13.81
CA ALA A 31 12.92 -13.11 14.77
C ALA A 31 11.58 -13.70 15.27
N LEU A 32 10.64 -12.83 15.68
CA LEU A 32 9.31 -13.26 16.12
C LEU A 32 8.54 -14.03 15.03
N ILE A 33 8.59 -13.60 13.76
CA ILE A 33 7.98 -14.30 12.65
C ILE A 33 8.63 -15.67 12.43
N LYS A 34 9.96 -15.72 12.49
CA LYS A 34 10.72 -16.96 12.27
C LYS A 34 10.46 -18.00 13.35
N LEU A 35 10.35 -17.57 14.61
CA LEU A 35 10.07 -18.43 15.76
C LEU A 35 8.59 -18.80 15.87
N GLY A 36 7.69 -17.90 15.45
CA GLY A 36 6.24 -18.07 15.59
C GLY A 36 5.59 -19.01 14.55
N SER A 37 6.23 -19.24 13.42
CA SER A 37 5.69 -20.13 12.38
C SER A 37 6.75 -20.59 11.37
N PRO A 38 6.68 -21.84 10.85
CA PRO A 38 7.63 -22.34 9.85
C PRO A 38 7.53 -21.55 8.55
N GLY A 39 8.67 -21.35 7.86
CA GLY A 39 8.77 -20.69 6.55
C GLY A 39 9.63 -19.42 6.50
N PRO A 40 9.58 -18.64 5.40
CA PRO A 40 10.37 -17.43 5.23
C PRO A 40 9.84 -16.28 6.10
N VAL A 41 10.72 -15.35 6.48
CA VAL A 41 10.36 -14.14 7.22
C VAL A 41 9.57 -13.17 6.35
N PHE A 42 9.97 -13.05 5.09
CA PHE A 42 9.39 -12.12 4.14
C PHE A 42 8.44 -12.80 3.16
N TYR A 43 7.34 -12.13 2.88
CA TYR A 43 6.49 -12.35 1.73
C TYR A 43 6.99 -11.51 0.56
N ARG A 44 7.02 -12.09 -0.65
CA ARG A 44 7.54 -11.48 -1.88
C ARG A 44 6.57 -11.71 -3.04
N GLY A 45 5.34 -11.19 -2.90
CA GLY A 45 4.32 -11.31 -3.94
C GLY A 45 4.62 -10.43 -5.16
N GLU A 46 4.27 -10.91 -6.34
CA GLU A 46 4.43 -10.14 -7.57
C GLU A 46 3.39 -9.05 -7.68
N ARG A 47 3.82 -7.86 -8.10
CA ARG A 47 2.99 -6.66 -8.28
C ARG A 47 3.35 -5.96 -9.57
N ALA A 48 2.36 -5.24 -10.12
CA ALA A 48 2.59 -4.35 -11.24
C ALA A 48 3.36 -3.12 -10.78
N GLY A 49 4.45 -2.85 -11.47
CA GLY A 49 5.29 -1.67 -11.33
C GLY A 49 5.05 -0.67 -12.46
N ARG A 50 5.95 0.32 -12.53
CA ARG A 50 5.89 1.35 -13.56
C ARG A 50 6.06 0.74 -14.96
N ALA A 51 5.28 1.26 -15.93
CA ALA A 51 5.24 0.79 -17.32
C ALA A 51 4.87 -0.68 -17.47
N GLY A 52 4.08 -1.22 -16.52
CA GLY A 52 3.64 -2.62 -16.55
C GLY A 52 4.73 -3.64 -16.19
N THR A 53 5.91 -3.19 -15.75
CA THR A 53 6.95 -4.11 -15.27
C THR A 53 6.50 -4.84 -14.02
N THR A 54 6.96 -6.07 -13.81
CA THR A 54 6.68 -6.83 -12.60
C THR A 54 7.82 -6.66 -11.61
N PHE A 55 7.49 -6.42 -10.33
CA PHE A 55 8.43 -6.42 -9.22
C PHE A 55 7.90 -7.24 -8.04
N ARG A 56 8.77 -7.60 -7.10
CA ARG A 56 8.38 -8.33 -5.89
C ARG A 56 8.27 -7.38 -4.71
N ILE A 57 7.04 -7.16 -4.24
CA ILE A 57 6.81 -6.36 -3.04
C ILE A 57 7.37 -7.06 -1.81
N LEU A 58 8.12 -6.35 -0.98
CA LEU A 58 8.68 -6.89 0.23
C LEU A 58 7.78 -6.54 1.43
N LYS A 59 7.25 -7.57 2.10
CA LYS A 59 6.47 -7.45 3.33
C LYS A 59 6.92 -8.48 4.34
N PHE A 60 6.66 -8.24 5.61
CA PHE A 60 6.72 -9.33 6.57
C PHE A 60 5.59 -10.34 6.32
N ARG A 61 5.90 -11.62 6.46
CA ARG A 61 4.91 -12.67 6.34
C ARG A 61 3.92 -12.59 7.49
N SER A 62 2.67 -12.29 7.17
CA SER A 62 1.55 -12.25 8.12
C SER A 62 0.64 -13.48 8.05
N MET A 63 0.79 -14.30 7.01
CA MET A 63 -0.02 -15.48 6.76
C MET A 63 0.80 -16.77 6.80
N VAL A 64 0.11 -17.89 6.93
CA VAL A 64 0.72 -19.23 6.80
C VAL A 64 1.32 -19.41 5.40
N VAL A 65 2.26 -20.37 5.27
CA VAL A 65 2.82 -20.74 3.97
C VAL A 65 1.68 -21.25 3.08
N ASP A 66 1.75 -20.96 1.77
CA ASP A 66 0.74 -21.32 0.76
C ASP A 66 -0.66 -20.72 0.99
N ALA A 67 -0.77 -19.62 1.74
CA ALA A 67 -2.03 -18.90 1.96
C ALA A 67 -2.73 -18.51 0.64
N GLU A 68 -1.98 -18.19 -0.41
CA GLU A 68 -2.53 -17.83 -1.73
C GLU A 68 -3.30 -18.98 -2.39
N ARG A 69 -2.93 -20.24 -2.09
CA ARG A 69 -3.65 -21.42 -2.59
C ARG A 69 -4.95 -21.70 -1.83
N LYS A 70 -5.12 -21.09 -0.66
CA LYS A 70 -6.25 -21.35 0.26
C LYS A 70 -7.36 -20.30 0.17
N GLY A 71 -7.20 -19.24 -0.63
CA GLY A 71 -8.21 -18.19 -0.73
C GLY A 71 -7.85 -17.10 -1.70
N GLY A 72 -8.75 -16.10 -1.84
CA GLY A 72 -8.66 -14.97 -2.75
C GLY A 72 -7.56 -13.96 -2.45
N PHE A 73 -7.56 -12.87 -3.22
CA PHE A 73 -6.56 -11.79 -3.12
C PHE A 73 -6.84 -10.83 -1.98
N SER A 74 -8.09 -10.72 -1.56
CA SER A 74 -8.51 -9.86 -0.44
C SER A 74 -8.46 -10.62 0.88
N THR A 75 -8.31 -9.90 1.98
CA THR A 75 -8.17 -10.50 3.31
C THR A 75 -9.23 -9.89 4.23
N ALA A 76 -10.05 -10.75 4.85
CA ALA A 76 -10.99 -10.33 5.88
C ALA A 76 -10.27 -10.13 7.23
N ILE A 77 -10.95 -9.46 8.16
CA ILE A 77 -10.41 -9.17 9.51
C ILE A 77 -10.08 -10.45 10.30
N ASP A 78 -10.89 -11.48 10.13
CA ASP A 78 -10.85 -12.77 10.81
C ASP A 78 -10.28 -13.91 9.93
N ASP A 79 -9.54 -13.54 8.88
CA ASP A 79 -9.00 -14.49 7.91
C ASP A 79 -8.19 -15.61 8.62
N PRO A 80 -8.61 -16.89 8.47
CA PRO A 80 -7.96 -18.02 9.14
C PRO A 80 -6.52 -18.26 8.67
N ARG A 81 -6.12 -17.68 7.56
CA ARG A 81 -4.75 -17.77 7.04
C ARG A 81 -3.75 -16.93 7.85
N LEU A 82 -4.23 -15.99 8.69
CA LEU A 82 -3.38 -15.11 9.49
C LEU A 82 -2.72 -15.87 10.64
N THR A 83 -1.41 -15.72 10.79
CA THR A 83 -0.68 -16.17 11.98
C THR A 83 -0.98 -15.26 13.17
N ALA A 84 -0.72 -15.71 14.40
CA ALA A 84 -0.91 -14.89 15.60
C ALA A 84 -0.12 -13.57 15.52
N ILE A 85 1.18 -13.65 15.17
CA ILE A 85 2.01 -12.47 14.94
C ILE A 85 1.55 -11.67 13.73
N GLY A 86 1.03 -12.33 12.69
CA GLY A 86 0.54 -11.70 11.47
C GLY A 86 -0.66 -10.79 11.72
N ARG A 87 -1.59 -11.17 12.61
CA ARG A 87 -2.69 -10.30 13.04
C ARG A 87 -2.19 -9.01 13.69
N PHE A 88 -1.21 -9.13 14.58
CA PHE A 88 -0.58 -7.98 15.22
C PHE A 88 0.10 -7.07 14.18
N LEU A 89 0.92 -7.65 13.29
CA LEU A 89 1.63 -6.89 12.26
C LEU A 89 0.66 -6.11 11.36
N ARG A 90 -0.42 -6.72 10.91
CA ARG A 90 -1.41 -6.06 10.04
C ARG A 90 -2.20 -4.98 10.75
N LYS A 91 -2.63 -5.24 12.00
CA LYS A 91 -3.33 -4.25 12.82
C LYS A 91 -2.56 -2.94 12.93
N TYR A 92 -1.24 -3.00 13.07
CA TYR A 92 -0.37 -1.84 13.22
C TYR A 92 0.38 -1.46 11.93
N LYS A 93 0.02 -2.07 10.78
CA LYS A 93 0.67 -1.84 9.46
C LYS A 93 2.19 -2.09 9.45
N LEU A 94 2.70 -2.83 10.43
CA LEU A 94 4.13 -3.14 10.58
C LEU A 94 4.64 -4.14 9.53
N ASP A 95 3.73 -4.93 8.96
CA ASP A 95 4.06 -5.86 7.87
C ASP A 95 4.55 -5.14 6.61
N GLU A 96 4.27 -3.86 6.46
CA GLU A 96 4.63 -3.08 5.28
C GLU A 96 5.96 -2.32 5.41
N LEU A 97 6.55 -2.25 6.61
CA LEU A 97 7.83 -1.57 6.83
C LEU A 97 8.96 -2.03 5.89
N PRO A 98 9.08 -3.32 5.51
CA PRO A 98 10.10 -3.74 4.54
C PRO A 98 9.95 -3.11 3.15
N GLN A 99 8.81 -2.50 2.79
CA GLN A 99 8.65 -1.83 1.50
C GLN A 99 9.58 -0.61 1.34
N PHE A 100 10.12 -0.06 2.43
CA PHE A 100 11.16 0.98 2.33
C PHE A 100 12.39 0.49 1.54
N PHE A 101 12.69 -0.81 1.54
CA PHE A 101 13.72 -1.38 0.66
C PHE A 101 13.29 -1.34 -0.82
N ASN A 102 12.01 -1.62 -1.15
CA ASN A 102 11.54 -1.46 -2.53
C ASN A 102 11.62 0.00 -3.00
N VAL A 103 11.34 0.96 -2.10
CA VAL A 103 11.51 2.39 -2.41
C VAL A 103 12.98 2.71 -2.63
N LEU A 104 13.87 2.25 -1.76
CA LEU A 104 15.31 2.49 -1.86
C LEU A 104 15.89 1.92 -3.16
N PHE A 105 15.49 0.72 -3.57
CA PHE A 105 15.94 0.09 -4.82
C PHE A 105 15.28 0.67 -6.07
N GLY A 106 14.17 1.42 -5.93
CA GLY A 106 13.53 2.13 -7.04
C GLY A 106 12.38 1.40 -7.70
N ASP A 107 11.96 0.25 -7.16
CA ASP A 107 10.73 -0.44 -7.58
C ASP A 107 9.49 0.38 -7.22
N MET A 108 9.55 1.06 -6.06
CA MET A 108 8.49 1.87 -5.50
C MET A 108 8.93 3.31 -5.24
N SER A 109 7.98 4.14 -4.85
CA SER A 109 8.13 5.49 -4.30
C SER A 109 7.44 5.53 -2.93
N LEU A 110 7.71 6.54 -2.12
CA LEU A 110 6.94 6.78 -0.89
C LEU A 110 5.48 7.08 -1.23
N VAL A 111 5.25 7.95 -2.19
CA VAL A 111 3.91 8.36 -2.65
C VAL A 111 3.68 7.93 -4.09
N GLY A 112 2.56 7.29 -4.33
CA GLY A 112 2.15 6.79 -5.64
C GLY A 112 1.02 5.79 -5.53
N PRO A 113 0.34 5.45 -6.62
CA PRO A 113 -0.72 4.45 -6.62
C PRO A 113 -0.26 3.15 -5.96
N ARG A 114 -1.03 2.65 -4.98
CA ARG A 114 -0.66 1.42 -4.27
C ARG A 114 -0.55 0.24 -5.24
N PRO A 115 0.55 -0.57 -5.17
CA PRO A 115 0.81 -1.63 -6.14
C PRO A 115 -0.24 -2.74 -6.05
N GLN A 116 -0.85 -3.06 -7.18
CA GLN A 116 -1.86 -4.10 -7.31
C GLN A 116 -1.27 -5.42 -7.81
N VAL A 117 -1.96 -6.52 -7.52
CA VAL A 117 -1.68 -7.83 -8.11
C VAL A 117 -1.91 -7.79 -9.62
N LEU A 118 -1.14 -8.58 -10.36
CA LEU A 118 -1.21 -8.62 -11.83
C LEU A 118 -2.61 -8.97 -12.35
N TYR A 119 -3.36 -9.75 -11.59
CA TYR A 119 -4.75 -10.12 -11.90
C TYR A 119 -5.66 -8.90 -12.13
N TYR A 120 -5.55 -7.84 -11.31
CA TYR A 120 -6.34 -6.62 -11.49
C TYR A 120 -5.76 -5.75 -12.60
N THR A 121 -4.46 -5.53 -12.61
CA THR A 121 -3.83 -4.62 -13.57
C THR A 121 -3.86 -5.11 -15.01
N SER A 122 -3.97 -6.42 -15.24
CA SER A 122 -4.16 -6.99 -16.58
C SER A 122 -5.53 -6.67 -17.19
N ARG A 123 -6.48 -6.19 -16.38
CA ARG A 123 -7.82 -5.78 -16.79
C ARG A 123 -7.99 -4.27 -16.94
N TYR A 124 -6.95 -3.50 -16.63
CA TYR A 124 -6.99 -2.04 -16.75
C TYR A 124 -7.21 -1.63 -18.19
N THR A 125 -8.15 -0.71 -18.40
CA THR A 125 -8.51 -0.14 -19.71
C THR A 125 -8.62 1.39 -19.62
N GLY A 126 -8.55 2.06 -20.76
CA GLY A 126 -8.73 3.52 -20.83
C GLY A 126 -7.82 4.27 -19.85
N ASP A 127 -8.40 5.11 -19.01
CA ASP A 127 -7.68 5.94 -18.05
C ASP A 127 -6.98 5.15 -16.93
N GLU A 128 -7.41 3.93 -16.65
CA GLU A 128 -6.74 3.10 -15.64
C GLU A 128 -5.30 2.77 -16.02
N LEU A 129 -4.97 2.73 -17.30
CA LEU A 129 -3.59 2.55 -17.77
C LEU A 129 -2.65 3.67 -17.31
N LEU A 130 -3.18 4.87 -17.01
CA LEU A 130 -2.41 5.96 -16.43
C LEU A 130 -1.79 5.57 -15.09
N ILE A 131 -2.46 4.72 -14.30
CA ILE A 131 -1.97 4.25 -13.00
C ILE A 131 -0.58 3.61 -13.14
N LEU A 132 -0.35 2.89 -14.24
CA LEU A 132 0.92 2.20 -14.50
C LEU A 132 2.01 3.11 -15.07
N THR A 133 1.75 4.38 -15.34
CA THR A 133 2.78 5.30 -15.90
C THR A 133 3.76 5.82 -14.86
N VAL A 134 3.43 5.69 -13.56
CA VAL A 134 4.26 6.13 -12.43
C VAL A 134 4.72 4.95 -11.58
N ARG A 135 5.72 5.17 -10.69
CA ARG A 135 6.09 4.15 -9.69
C ARG A 135 4.94 3.97 -8.70
N PRO A 136 4.63 2.72 -8.32
CA PRO A 136 3.70 2.47 -7.21
C PRO A 136 4.25 3.03 -5.90
N GLY A 137 3.35 3.41 -4.97
CA GLY A 137 3.71 4.02 -3.69
C GLY A 137 3.39 3.16 -2.48
N ILE A 138 4.01 3.51 -1.34
CA ILE A 138 3.61 2.99 -0.02
C ILE A 138 2.25 3.60 0.37
N THR A 139 2.06 4.89 0.10
CA THR A 139 0.81 5.63 0.35
C THR A 139 0.34 6.39 -0.88
N ASP A 140 -0.95 6.66 -0.95
CA ASP A 140 -1.62 7.42 -1.99
C ASP A 140 -2.95 8.01 -1.49
N LEU A 141 -3.67 8.74 -2.34
CA LEU A 141 -5.00 9.27 -2.01
C LEU A 141 -6.00 8.16 -1.65
N ALA A 142 -5.91 7.01 -2.32
CA ALA A 142 -6.80 5.88 -2.05
C ALA A 142 -6.51 5.24 -0.69
N SER A 143 -5.24 5.18 -0.27
CA SER A 143 -4.85 4.69 1.05
C SER A 143 -5.31 5.63 2.18
N LEU A 144 -5.31 6.94 1.93
CA LEU A 144 -5.85 7.93 2.86
C LEU A 144 -7.38 7.88 2.96
N TYR A 145 -8.07 7.61 1.87
CA TYR A 145 -9.54 7.50 1.86
C TYR A 145 -10.01 6.19 2.52
N PHE A 146 -9.34 5.08 2.27
CA PHE A 146 -9.68 3.75 2.79
C PHE A 146 -8.69 3.30 3.88
N VAL A 147 -8.60 4.01 5.00
CA VAL A 147 -7.65 3.64 6.09
C VAL A 147 -8.01 2.30 6.71
N ASP A 148 -9.28 2.07 6.98
CA ASP A 148 -9.83 0.85 7.58
C ASP A 148 -10.47 -0.04 6.52
N MET A 149 -9.64 -0.51 5.56
CA MET A 149 -10.10 -1.37 4.47
C MET A 149 -10.75 -2.66 4.98
N ASP A 150 -10.17 -3.26 6.03
CA ASP A 150 -10.66 -4.51 6.60
C ASP A 150 -12.08 -4.33 7.19
N ALA A 151 -12.36 -3.17 7.79
CA ALA A 151 -13.69 -2.82 8.29
C ALA A 151 -14.69 -2.57 7.14
N VAL A 152 -14.24 -1.97 6.05
CA VAL A 152 -15.08 -1.70 4.87
C VAL A 152 -15.47 -2.98 4.14
N LEU A 153 -14.55 -3.95 4.04
CA LEU A 153 -14.77 -5.22 3.35
C LEU A 153 -15.74 -6.14 4.11
N GLY A 154 -15.71 -6.11 5.45
CA GLY A 154 -16.57 -6.95 6.28
C GLY A 154 -16.32 -8.45 6.12
N THR A 155 -17.40 -9.25 6.15
CA THR A 155 -17.39 -10.71 6.00
C THR A 155 -18.13 -11.14 4.73
N GLY A 156 -17.90 -12.37 4.24
CA GLY A 156 -18.55 -12.93 3.04
C GLY A 156 -17.62 -12.97 1.82
N ASP A 157 -18.17 -12.76 0.62
CA ASP A 157 -17.37 -12.72 -0.62
C ASP A 157 -16.65 -11.36 -0.75
N VAL A 158 -15.54 -11.28 -0.02
CA VAL A 158 -14.69 -10.08 0.10
C VAL A 158 -14.10 -9.67 -1.25
N ASP A 159 -13.76 -10.64 -2.11
CA ASP A 159 -13.16 -10.35 -3.42
C ASP A 159 -14.19 -9.77 -4.40
N ALA A 160 -15.41 -10.32 -4.44
CA ALA A 160 -16.47 -9.77 -5.27
C ALA A 160 -16.84 -8.35 -4.85
N ARG A 161 -16.98 -8.11 -3.54
CA ARG A 161 -17.26 -6.78 -3.00
C ARG A 161 -16.13 -5.79 -3.27
N TYR A 162 -14.86 -6.23 -3.13
CA TYR A 162 -13.71 -5.39 -3.47
C TYR A 162 -13.75 -4.94 -4.93
N GLN A 163 -14.02 -5.87 -5.86
CA GLN A 163 -14.06 -5.57 -7.29
C GLN A 163 -15.23 -4.66 -7.66
N ALA A 164 -16.41 -4.87 -7.07
CA ALA A 164 -17.62 -4.15 -7.45
C ALA A 164 -17.68 -2.73 -6.85
N GLU A 165 -17.29 -2.57 -5.59
CA GLU A 165 -17.55 -1.33 -4.84
C GLU A 165 -16.27 -0.52 -4.56
N ILE A 166 -15.14 -1.18 -4.32
CA ILE A 166 -13.94 -0.54 -3.77
C ILE A 166 -12.92 -0.23 -4.83
N GLU A 167 -12.62 -1.18 -5.71
CA GLU A 167 -11.60 -1.00 -6.75
C GLU A 167 -11.89 0.17 -7.69
N PRO A 168 -13.13 0.38 -8.17
CA PRO A 168 -13.44 1.52 -9.02
C PRO A 168 -13.15 2.87 -8.33
N VAL A 169 -13.52 3.01 -7.06
CA VAL A 169 -13.25 4.23 -6.28
C VAL A 169 -11.75 4.43 -6.06
N LYS A 170 -11.02 3.36 -5.74
CA LYS A 170 -9.55 3.42 -5.63
C LYS A 170 -8.89 3.82 -6.94
N ASN A 171 -9.36 3.28 -8.06
CA ASN A 171 -8.79 3.59 -9.37
C ASN A 171 -9.04 5.05 -9.76
N GLN A 172 -10.23 5.61 -9.45
CA GLN A 172 -10.48 7.05 -9.61
C GLN A 172 -9.48 7.91 -8.81
N LEU A 173 -9.24 7.58 -7.55
CA LEU A 173 -8.28 8.30 -6.70
C LEU A 173 -6.83 8.14 -7.18
N ARG A 174 -6.46 6.97 -7.67
CA ARG A 174 -5.13 6.70 -8.26
C ARG A 174 -4.92 7.47 -9.55
N ILE A 175 -5.92 7.49 -10.44
CA ILE A 175 -5.90 8.26 -11.69
C ILE A 175 -5.77 9.75 -11.34
N ARG A 176 -6.57 10.25 -10.41
CA ARG A 176 -6.50 11.63 -9.94
C ARG A 176 -5.09 11.97 -9.45
N TYR A 177 -4.48 11.11 -8.62
CA TYR A 177 -3.10 11.33 -8.18
C TYR A 177 -2.12 11.44 -9.36
N VAL A 178 -2.21 10.56 -10.35
CA VAL A 178 -1.33 10.60 -11.53
C VAL A 178 -1.50 11.90 -12.32
N GLN A 179 -2.73 12.39 -12.45
CA GLN A 179 -3.03 13.65 -13.16
C GLN A 179 -2.57 14.90 -12.40
N GLU A 180 -2.71 14.90 -11.06
CA GLU A 180 -2.44 16.05 -10.20
C GLU A 180 -1.04 15.97 -9.54
N GLN A 181 -0.23 14.93 -9.82
CA GLN A 181 1.04 14.71 -9.14
C GLN A 181 1.95 15.94 -9.15
N SER A 182 2.39 16.33 -7.97
CA SER A 182 3.33 17.43 -7.74
C SER A 182 4.10 17.18 -6.44
N TYR A 183 5.23 17.85 -6.28
CA TYR A 183 6.03 17.68 -5.06
C TYR A 183 5.25 18.15 -3.81
N LEU A 184 4.46 19.20 -3.93
CA LEU A 184 3.60 19.69 -2.85
C LEU A 184 2.50 18.68 -2.49
N LEU A 185 1.86 18.05 -3.49
CA LEU A 185 0.87 17.00 -3.25
C LEU A 185 1.49 15.80 -2.56
N ASP A 186 2.69 15.36 -3.00
CA ASP A 186 3.41 14.27 -2.35
C ASP A 186 3.70 14.59 -0.88
N LEU A 187 4.19 15.80 -0.57
CA LEU A 187 4.44 16.20 0.82
C LEU A 187 3.15 16.20 1.66
N ARG A 188 2.04 16.74 1.12
CA ARG A 188 0.73 16.70 1.81
C ARG A 188 0.27 15.29 2.10
N ILE A 189 0.38 14.39 1.13
CA ILE A 189 0.02 12.96 1.32
C ILE A 189 0.90 12.32 2.40
N LEU A 190 2.21 12.59 2.42
CA LEU A 190 3.11 12.05 3.45
C LEU A 190 2.77 12.56 4.84
N VAL A 191 2.55 13.87 4.99
CA VAL A 191 2.14 14.47 6.27
C VAL A 191 0.82 13.90 6.73
N GLU A 192 -0.21 13.88 5.86
CA GLU A 192 -1.51 13.33 6.17
C GLU A 192 -1.44 11.86 6.59
N THR A 193 -0.62 11.06 5.89
CA THR A 193 -0.39 9.65 6.23
C THR A 193 0.23 9.50 7.63
N ALA A 194 1.25 10.31 7.95
CA ALA A 194 1.91 10.24 9.25
C ALA A 194 0.96 10.59 10.41
N PHE A 195 0.15 11.64 10.26
CA PHE A 195 -0.83 12.03 11.27
C PHE A 195 -1.98 11.03 11.38
N LYS A 196 -2.42 10.47 10.28
CA LYS A 196 -3.48 9.47 10.26
C LYS A 196 -3.10 8.16 10.96
N LEU A 197 -1.81 7.78 10.93
CA LEU A 197 -1.31 6.63 11.70
C LEU A 197 -1.45 6.81 13.22
N ILE A 198 -1.49 8.05 13.71
CA ILE A 198 -1.71 8.38 15.13
C ILE A 198 -3.15 8.84 15.42
N GLY A 199 -4.07 8.64 14.48
CA GLY A 199 -5.51 8.92 14.65
C GLY A 199 -5.90 10.39 14.47
N VAL A 200 -5.08 11.20 13.80
CA VAL A 200 -5.38 12.60 13.50
C VAL A 200 -5.66 12.75 12.01
N ASP A 201 -6.81 13.26 11.67
CA ASP A 201 -7.29 13.43 10.29
C ASP A 201 -7.25 14.89 9.83
N ASN A 202 -7.14 15.08 8.51
CA ASN A 202 -7.31 16.35 7.81
C ASN A 202 -6.37 17.49 8.26
N VAL A 203 -5.13 17.17 8.56
CA VAL A 203 -4.11 18.14 9.01
C VAL A 203 -3.69 19.11 7.91
N THR A 204 -3.65 18.61 6.67
CA THR A 204 -3.19 19.40 5.51
C THR A 204 -4.32 20.04 4.71
N GLY A 205 -5.58 19.80 5.09
CA GLY A 205 -6.75 20.22 4.31
C GLY A 205 -6.85 19.52 2.94
N LEU A 206 -6.22 18.35 2.79
CA LEU A 206 -6.22 17.58 1.56
C LEU A 206 -7.59 16.93 1.35
N ASN A 207 -8.29 17.32 0.28
CA ASN A 207 -9.51 16.64 -0.12
C ASN A 207 -9.17 15.29 -0.76
N VAL A 208 -9.51 14.21 -0.08
CA VAL A 208 -9.29 12.82 -0.55
C VAL A 208 -10.55 12.17 -1.14
N SER A 209 -11.66 12.89 -1.28
CA SER A 209 -12.91 12.34 -1.84
C SER A 209 -12.79 12.08 -3.35
N PRO A 210 -13.42 11.02 -3.89
CA PRO A 210 -13.53 10.81 -5.33
C PRO A 210 -14.24 11.99 -6.01
N LYS A 211 -13.84 12.33 -7.24
CA LYS A 211 -14.54 13.35 -8.03
C LYS A 211 -15.98 12.84 -8.30
N GLY A 212 -16.98 13.58 -7.88
CA GLY A 212 -18.40 13.27 -8.11
C GLY A 212 -19.16 12.65 -6.93
N SER A 213 -18.53 12.33 -5.82
CA SER A 213 -19.24 12.02 -4.59
C SER A 213 -19.67 13.34 -3.93
N GLY A 214 -20.80 13.88 -4.37
CA GLY A 214 -21.50 14.95 -3.68
C GLY A 214 -22.12 14.41 -2.38
N VAL A 215 -21.29 14.10 -1.40
CA VAL A 215 -21.73 13.96 -0.01
C VAL A 215 -21.53 15.33 0.60
N ASN A 216 -22.57 16.16 0.50
CA ASN A 216 -22.71 17.32 1.36
C ASN A 216 -22.76 16.81 2.80
N GLY A 217 -21.82 17.29 3.62
CA GLY A 217 -21.75 17.06 5.05
C GLY A 217 -22.93 17.67 5.82
#